data_585a2f2b421e52fabc7de9fec0dd4b09
#
_entry.id   585a2f2b421e52fabc7de9fec0dd4b09
#
_cell.length_a   1.000
_cell.length_b   1.000
_cell.length_c   1.000
_cell.angle_alpha   90.00
_cell.angle_beta   90.00
_cell.angle_gamma   90.00
#
_symmetry.space_group_name_H-M   'P 1'
#
loop_
_entity.id
_entity.type
_entity.pdbx_description
1 polymer ?
#
loop_
_entity_poly.entity_id
_entity_poly.type
_entity_poly.pdbx_seq_one_letter_code
_entity_poly.pdbx_strand_id
1 'polypeptide(L)'
;MLYTTLHNRILRLVLAVLGELIAAAALNLFIVPLSLYTGGLLGFCQLVRTLLQDFLGVSFGAYDIAGVLYFLLNIPLLMIGYRNLGRGLAVRTIICTVSYSVFYSIIPIPTQPIVDDYLTACLLGGILTGIGSGIVLTCGGSGGGLDVLGLIMSKRDSAFTVGKFALGFNALLYTAILIL
;
A
#
# COMPACT_ATOMS: atom_id res chain seq x y z
N MET A 1 7.96 24.81 0.92
CA MET A 1 7.99 25.40 -0.43
C MET A 1 7.20 24.61 -1.48
N LEU A 2 7.11 23.28 -1.45
CA LEU A 2 6.25 22.49 -2.35
C LEU A 2 4.73 22.65 -2.07
N TYR A 3 4.36 23.07 -0.89
CA TYR A 3 2.95 23.23 -0.46
C TYR A 3 2.23 24.41 -1.15
N THR A 4 2.97 25.40 -1.63
CA THR A 4 2.43 26.62 -2.24
C THR A 4 2.20 26.52 -3.75
N THR A 5 2.86 25.59 -4.43
CA THR A 5 2.80 25.46 -5.90
C THR A 5 1.62 24.60 -6.39
N LEU A 6 1.05 23.75 -5.55
CA LEU A 6 -0.08 22.89 -5.92
C LEU A 6 -1.43 23.51 -5.47
N HIS A 7 -1.73 24.70 -5.97
CA HIS A 7 -3.00 25.39 -5.66
C HIS A 7 -4.21 24.70 -6.32
N ASN A 8 -3.98 23.90 -7.36
CA ASN A 8 -5.03 23.21 -8.10
C ASN A 8 -5.37 21.86 -7.46
N ARG A 9 -6.60 21.70 -6.94
CA ARG A 9 -7.10 20.47 -6.31
C ARG A 9 -7.07 19.27 -7.25
N ILE A 10 -7.33 19.49 -8.54
CA ILE A 10 -7.33 18.46 -9.57
C ILE A 10 -5.89 17.96 -9.80
N LEU A 11 -4.94 18.87 -9.92
CA LEU A 11 -3.54 18.51 -10.13
C LEU A 11 -3.00 17.66 -8.96
N ARG A 12 -3.34 18.01 -7.71
CA ARG A 12 -2.98 17.19 -6.54
C ARG A 12 -3.56 15.79 -6.62
N LEU A 13 -4.81 15.65 -7.05
CA LEU A 13 -5.46 14.35 -7.18
C LEU A 13 -4.80 13.51 -8.26
N VAL A 14 -4.52 14.11 -9.43
CA VAL A 14 -3.83 13.44 -10.53
C VAL A 14 -2.44 12.96 -10.12
N LEU A 15 -1.67 13.81 -9.44
CA LEU A 15 -0.35 13.45 -8.93
C LEU A 15 -0.42 12.33 -7.88
N ALA A 16 -1.43 12.36 -7.01
CA ALA A 16 -1.62 11.30 -6.04
C ALA A 16 -1.92 9.96 -6.73
N VAL A 17 -2.81 9.95 -7.73
CA VAL A 17 -3.13 8.75 -8.51
C VAL A 17 -1.90 8.24 -9.27
N LEU A 18 -1.07 9.12 -9.85
CA LEU A 18 0.20 8.73 -10.46
C LEU A 18 1.19 8.16 -9.44
N GLY A 19 1.23 8.72 -8.24
CA GLY A 19 2.03 8.16 -7.14
C GLY A 19 1.61 6.74 -6.78
N GLU A 20 0.31 6.46 -6.73
CA GLU A 20 -0.21 5.10 -6.49
C GLU A 20 0.13 4.14 -7.64
N LEU A 21 0.08 4.62 -8.88
CA LEU A 21 0.50 3.82 -10.04
C LEU A 21 1.97 3.42 -9.94
N ILE A 22 2.85 4.37 -9.58
CA ILE A 22 4.28 4.10 -9.40
C ILE A 22 4.49 3.07 -8.27
N ALA A 23 3.82 3.25 -7.13
CA ALA A 23 3.95 2.35 -6.00
C ALA A 23 3.46 0.93 -6.33
N ALA A 24 2.29 0.80 -6.96
CA ALA A 24 1.73 -0.49 -7.35
C ALA A 24 2.60 -1.20 -8.40
N ALA A 25 3.09 -0.46 -9.41
CA ALA A 25 3.99 -0.99 -10.42
C ALA A 25 5.31 -1.46 -9.81
N ALA A 26 5.89 -0.70 -8.90
CA ALA A 26 7.13 -1.06 -8.24
C ALA A 26 7.01 -2.40 -7.48
N LEU A 27 5.90 -2.63 -6.80
CA LEU A 27 5.68 -3.88 -6.07
C LEU A 27 5.46 -5.06 -7.01
N ASN A 28 4.57 -4.93 -8.00
CA ASN A 28 4.28 -6.03 -8.92
C ASN A 28 5.45 -6.39 -9.84
N LEU A 29 6.31 -5.42 -10.16
CA LEU A 29 7.43 -5.67 -11.08
C LEU A 29 8.70 -6.16 -10.36
N PHE A 30 8.97 -5.72 -9.13
CA PHE A 30 10.23 -6.00 -8.44
C PHE A 30 10.10 -6.88 -7.22
N ILE A 31 9.01 -6.78 -6.45
CA ILE A 31 8.87 -7.45 -5.15
C ILE A 31 8.13 -8.78 -5.28
N VAL A 32 6.95 -8.75 -5.90
CA VAL A 32 6.06 -9.93 -5.99
C VAL A 32 6.67 -11.08 -6.81
N PRO A 33 7.38 -10.85 -7.94
CA PRO A 33 7.97 -11.94 -8.72
C PRO A 33 9.01 -12.77 -7.97
N LEU A 34 9.66 -12.18 -6.97
CA LEU A 34 10.62 -12.86 -6.10
C LEU A 34 9.98 -13.52 -4.88
N SER A 35 8.65 -13.60 -4.84
CA SER A 35 7.88 -14.11 -3.69
C SER A 35 8.16 -13.36 -2.38
N LEU A 36 8.58 -12.09 -2.50
CA LEU A 36 8.80 -11.22 -1.36
C LEU A 36 7.48 -10.59 -0.91
N TYR A 37 7.35 -10.43 0.40
CA TYR A 37 6.18 -9.77 1.00
C TYR A 37 6.47 -8.30 1.27
N THR A 38 5.45 -7.48 1.06
CA THR A 38 5.51 -6.07 1.44
C THR A 38 5.17 -5.91 2.93
N GLY A 39 5.38 -4.71 3.46
CA GLY A 39 4.88 -4.39 4.79
C GLY A 39 3.42 -3.94 4.78
N GLY A 40 2.91 -3.70 5.98
CA GLY A 40 1.60 -3.09 6.18
C GLY A 40 0.42 -4.02 5.87
N LEU A 41 -0.73 -3.40 5.61
CA LEU A 41 -1.96 -4.13 5.33
C LEU A 41 -1.88 -4.94 4.03
N LEU A 42 -1.14 -4.44 3.02
CA LEU A 42 -0.96 -5.17 1.77
C LEU A 42 -0.16 -6.46 1.99
N GLY A 43 0.93 -6.40 2.78
CA GLY A 43 1.70 -7.60 3.14
C GLY A 43 0.84 -8.64 3.87
N PHE A 44 -0.06 -8.20 4.73
CA PHE A 44 -1.06 -9.08 5.34
C PHE A 44 -1.99 -9.71 4.28
N CYS A 45 -2.45 -8.94 3.29
CA CYS A 45 -3.26 -9.47 2.18
C CYS A 45 -2.48 -10.49 1.33
N GLN A 46 -1.19 -10.23 1.08
CA GLN A 46 -0.32 -11.17 0.38
C GLN A 46 -0.15 -12.48 1.17
N LEU A 47 0.02 -12.40 2.49
CA LEU A 47 0.08 -13.58 3.37
C LEU A 47 -1.23 -14.38 3.29
N VAL A 48 -2.38 -13.72 3.41
CA VAL A 48 -3.69 -14.37 3.27
C VAL A 48 -3.85 -15.01 1.89
N ARG A 49 -3.43 -14.33 0.80
CA ARG A 49 -3.43 -14.89 -0.55
C ARG A 49 -2.60 -16.18 -0.61
N THR A 50 -1.37 -16.17 -0.07
CA THR A 50 -0.49 -17.34 -0.07
C THR A 50 -1.13 -18.50 0.69
N LEU A 51 -1.68 -18.25 1.87
CA LEU A 51 -2.41 -19.27 2.63
C LEU A 51 -3.58 -19.85 1.85
N LEU A 52 -4.36 -19.01 1.14
CA LEU A 52 -5.46 -19.48 0.30
C LEU A 52 -4.97 -20.35 -0.87
N GLN A 53 -3.84 -20.00 -1.47
CA GLN A 53 -3.23 -20.80 -2.53
C GLN A 53 -2.74 -22.15 -2.02
N ASP A 54 -2.04 -22.16 -0.90
CA ASP A 54 -1.42 -23.37 -0.34
C ASP A 54 -2.45 -24.35 0.27
N PHE A 55 -3.47 -23.82 0.98
CA PHE A 55 -4.47 -24.67 1.64
C PHE A 55 -5.65 -25.04 0.73
N LEU A 56 -6.08 -24.16 -0.17
CA LEU A 56 -7.25 -24.37 -1.02
C LEU A 56 -6.88 -24.74 -2.46
N GLY A 57 -5.59 -24.72 -2.83
CA GLY A 57 -5.12 -25.05 -4.17
C GLY A 57 -5.64 -24.10 -5.26
N VAL A 58 -6.08 -22.88 -4.90
CA VAL A 58 -6.67 -21.92 -5.83
C VAL A 58 -5.56 -21.14 -6.54
N SER A 59 -5.46 -21.31 -7.87
CA SER A 59 -4.55 -20.55 -8.71
C SER A 59 -5.24 -19.31 -9.27
N PHE A 60 -4.66 -18.13 -9.07
CA PHE A 60 -5.23 -16.85 -9.54
C PHE A 60 -4.59 -16.36 -10.85
N GLY A 61 -3.73 -17.16 -11.48
CA GLY A 61 -3.07 -16.81 -12.74
C GLY A 61 -2.06 -15.66 -12.58
N ALA A 62 -1.98 -14.79 -13.59
CA ALA A 62 -1.02 -13.69 -13.64
C ALA A 62 -1.42 -12.45 -12.81
N TYR A 63 -2.59 -12.46 -12.19
CA TYR A 63 -3.10 -11.32 -11.42
C TYR A 63 -3.09 -11.61 -9.92
N ASP A 64 -2.73 -10.60 -9.13
CA ASP A 64 -2.67 -10.73 -7.68
C ASP A 64 -3.99 -10.32 -7.02
N ILE A 65 -4.69 -11.27 -6.40
CA ILE A 65 -5.92 -10.98 -5.64
C ILE A 65 -5.66 -10.20 -4.34
N ALA A 66 -4.40 -10.08 -3.91
CA ALA A 66 -4.08 -9.30 -2.72
C ALA A 66 -4.54 -7.83 -2.86
N GLY A 67 -4.58 -7.28 -4.09
CA GLY A 67 -5.15 -5.96 -4.34
C GLY A 67 -6.65 -5.88 -4.05
N VAL A 68 -7.41 -6.90 -4.40
CA VAL A 68 -8.85 -6.99 -4.08
C VAL A 68 -9.06 -7.15 -2.58
N LEU A 69 -8.30 -8.03 -1.93
CA LEU A 69 -8.34 -8.21 -0.48
C LEU A 69 -7.96 -6.91 0.24
N TYR A 70 -6.95 -6.21 -0.25
CA TYR A 70 -6.52 -4.91 0.26
C TYR A 70 -7.66 -3.89 0.18
N PHE A 71 -8.36 -3.81 -0.95
CA PHE A 71 -9.51 -2.92 -1.09
C PHE A 71 -10.61 -3.26 -0.08
N LEU A 72 -11.01 -4.52 0.04
CA LEU A 72 -12.06 -4.98 0.96
C LEU A 72 -11.71 -4.66 2.42
N LEU A 73 -10.47 -4.93 2.84
CA LEU A 73 -10.02 -4.64 4.20
C LEU A 73 -9.87 -3.13 4.47
N ASN A 74 -9.66 -2.33 3.43
CA ASN A 74 -9.65 -0.87 3.58
C ASN A 74 -11.04 -0.27 3.77
N ILE A 75 -12.13 -0.91 3.35
CA ILE A 75 -13.49 -0.38 3.51
C ILE A 75 -13.78 0.04 4.96
N PRO A 76 -13.64 -0.84 5.98
CA PRO A 76 -13.89 -0.45 7.36
C PRO A 76 -12.91 0.62 7.85
N LEU A 77 -11.62 0.57 7.43
CA LEU A 77 -10.63 1.57 7.80
C LEU A 77 -10.96 2.94 7.24
N LEU A 78 -11.40 3.00 5.99
CA LEU A 78 -11.82 4.24 5.33
C LEU A 78 -13.10 4.82 5.97
N MET A 79 -14.04 3.97 6.39
CA MET A 79 -15.24 4.40 7.14
C MET A 79 -14.86 5.05 8.47
N ILE A 80 -13.94 4.44 9.22
CA ILE A 80 -13.41 4.99 10.47
C ILE A 80 -12.62 6.28 10.18
N GLY A 81 -11.79 6.27 9.14
CA GLY A 81 -11.02 7.43 8.67
C GLY A 81 -11.92 8.61 8.29
N TYR A 82 -13.01 8.37 7.58
CA TYR A 82 -13.97 9.41 7.19
C TYR A 82 -14.54 10.16 8.40
N ARG A 83 -14.85 9.44 9.48
CA ARG A 83 -15.36 10.03 10.72
C ARG A 83 -14.32 10.81 11.52
N ASN A 84 -13.04 10.37 11.50
CA ASN A 84 -12.00 10.90 12.38
C ASN A 84 -11.05 11.89 11.70
N LEU A 85 -10.79 11.77 10.40
CA LEU A 85 -9.76 12.56 9.69
C LEU A 85 -10.31 13.80 8.98
N GLY A 86 -11.64 13.92 8.82
CA GLY A 86 -12.29 15.01 8.11
C GLY A 86 -12.48 14.70 6.61
N ARG A 87 -13.56 15.28 6.06
CA ARG A 87 -14.09 14.95 4.72
C ARG A 87 -13.06 15.09 3.58
N GLY A 88 -12.26 16.17 3.61
CA GLY A 88 -11.34 16.45 2.50
C GLY A 88 -10.17 15.45 2.40
N LEU A 89 -9.61 15.02 3.54
CA LEU A 89 -8.56 14.01 3.58
C LEU A 89 -9.17 12.63 3.27
N ALA A 90 -10.31 12.31 3.85
CA ALA A 90 -10.98 11.03 3.67
C ALA A 90 -11.31 10.75 2.19
N VAL A 91 -11.90 11.72 1.48
CA VAL A 91 -12.25 11.55 0.06
C VAL A 91 -10.99 11.30 -0.79
N ARG A 92 -9.91 12.06 -0.56
CA ARG A 92 -8.65 11.83 -1.28
C ARG A 92 -8.06 10.47 -0.97
N THR A 93 -8.05 10.06 0.29
CA THR A 93 -7.59 8.73 0.70
C THR A 93 -8.42 7.62 0.06
N ILE A 94 -9.75 7.75 -0.01
CA ILE A 94 -10.61 6.80 -0.71
C ILE A 94 -10.19 6.65 -2.17
N ILE A 95 -10.02 7.77 -2.88
CA ILE A 95 -9.62 7.75 -4.29
C ILE A 95 -8.24 7.11 -4.46
N CYS A 96 -7.27 7.47 -3.62
CA CYS A 96 -5.93 6.88 -3.65
C CYS A 96 -5.97 5.37 -3.39
N THR A 97 -6.66 4.93 -2.34
CA THR A 97 -6.79 3.50 -1.99
C THR A 97 -7.45 2.69 -3.10
N VAL A 98 -8.53 3.22 -3.71
CA VAL A 98 -9.19 2.57 -4.86
C VAL A 98 -8.22 2.48 -6.04
N SER A 99 -7.57 3.59 -6.39
CA SER A 99 -6.59 3.63 -7.48
C SER A 99 -5.44 2.64 -7.26
N TYR A 100 -4.89 2.60 -6.06
CA TYR A 100 -3.83 1.65 -5.70
C TYR A 100 -4.29 0.20 -5.84
N SER A 101 -5.45 -0.14 -5.28
CA SER A 101 -6.01 -1.49 -5.36
C SER A 101 -6.25 -1.93 -6.80
N VAL A 102 -6.79 -1.03 -7.64
CA VAL A 102 -7.02 -1.28 -9.06
C VAL A 102 -5.69 -1.49 -9.79
N PHE A 103 -4.73 -0.57 -9.63
CA PHE A 103 -3.42 -0.69 -10.29
C PHE A 103 -2.68 -1.97 -9.85
N TYR A 104 -2.68 -2.26 -8.56
CA TYR A 104 -2.05 -3.47 -8.03
C TYR A 104 -2.70 -4.75 -8.62
N SER A 105 -4.02 -4.76 -8.80
CA SER A 105 -4.73 -5.93 -9.33
C SER A 105 -4.59 -6.09 -10.84
N ILE A 106 -4.47 -5.00 -11.63
CA ILE A 106 -4.44 -5.05 -13.09
C ILE A 106 -3.04 -5.10 -13.68
N ILE A 107 -2.01 -4.62 -12.95
CA ILE A 107 -0.62 -4.72 -13.42
C ILE A 107 -0.18 -6.18 -13.32
N PRO A 108 0.14 -6.84 -14.44
CA PRO A 108 0.50 -8.25 -14.43
C PRO A 108 1.83 -8.45 -13.71
N ILE A 109 1.93 -9.57 -13.00
CA ILE A 109 3.18 -10.00 -12.37
C ILE A 109 4.01 -10.71 -13.42
N PRO A 110 5.24 -10.29 -13.69
CA PRO A 110 6.14 -10.98 -14.61
C PRO A 110 6.38 -12.43 -14.17
N THR A 111 6.38 -13.35 -15.11
CA THR A 111 6.67 -14.78 -14.86
C THR A 111 8.14 -15.03 -14.50
N GLN A 112 9.02 -14.14 -14.95
CA GLN A 112 10.43 -14.11 -14.57
C GLN A 112 10.73 -12.76 -13.92
N PRO A 113 11.48 -12.73 -12.81
CA PRO A 113 11.90 -11.49 -12.18
C PRO A 113 12.65 -10.60 -13.17
N ILE A 114 12.38 -9.29 -13.13
CA ILE A 114 13.12 -8.30 -13.93
C ILE A 114 14.55 -8.15 -13.39
N VAL A 115 14.71 -8.38 -12.08
CA VAL A 115 15.98 -8.36 -11.37
C VAL A 115 16.03 -9.60 -10.50
N ASP A 116 17.01 -10.45 -10.70
CA ASP A 116 17.15 -11.73 -9.98
C ASP A 116 17.77 -11.57 -8.59
N ASP A 117 18.50 -10.47 -8.36
CA ASP A 117 19.12 -10.19 -7.08
C ASP A 117 18.14 -9.59 -6.09
N TYR A 118 17.90 -10.30 -4.98
CA TYR A 118 16.95 -9.90 -3.92
C TYR A 118 17.21 -8.51 -3.34
N LEU A 119 18.50 -8.17 -3.11
CA LEU A 119 18.85 -6.87 -2.52
C LEU A 119 18.54 -5.73 -3.51
N THR A 120 18.93 -5.90 -4.76
CA THR A 120 18.67 -4.91 -5.82
C THR A 120 17.17 -4.73 -6.05
N ALA A 121 16.41 -5.82 -6.09
CA ALA A 121 14.94 -5.77 -6.23
C ALA A 121 14.29 -5.05 -5.05
N CYS A 122 14.71 -5.35 -3.81
CA CYS A 122 14.23 -4.66 -2.62
C CYS A 122 14.55 -3.17 -2.63
N LEU A 123 15.76 -2.79 -3.05
CA LEU A 123 16.17 -1.39 -3.14
C LEU A 123 15.36 -0.64 -4.20
N LEU A 124 15.24 -1.18 -5.41
CA LEU A 124 14.47 -0.56 -6.49
C LEU A 124 12.98 -0.48 -6.14
N GLY A 125 12.40 -1.59 -5.70
CA GLY A 125 11.00 -1.64 -5.28
C GLY A 125 10.72 -0.70 -4.12
N GLY A 126 11.60 -0.67 -3.11
CA GLY A 126 11.47 0.21 -1.95
C GLY A 126 11.59 1.70 -2.29
N ILE A 127 12.58 2.08 -3.11
CA ILE A 127 12.78 3.46 -3.56
C ILE A 127 11.58 3.95 -4.36
N LEU A 128 11.13 3.18 -5.36
CA LEU A 128 10.01 3.56 -6.21
C LEU A 128 8.69 3.62 -5.43
N THR A 129 8.45 2.65 -4.55
CA THR A 129 7.27 2.68 -3.65
C THR A 129 7.33 3.87 -2.71
N GLY A 130 8.51 4.18 -2.17
CA GLY A 130 8.73 5.34 -1.32
C GLY A 130 8.48 6.66 -2.04
N ILE A 131 8.92 6.79 -3.29
CA ILE A 131 8.63 7.95 -4.15
C ILE A 131 7.13 8.07 -4.39
N GLY A 132 6.47 6.99 -4.81
CA GLY A 132 5.03 6.96 -5.05
C GLY A 132 4.23 7.39 -3.81
N SER A 133 4.47 6.73 -2.67
CA SER A 133 3.83 7.05 -1.40
C SER A 133 4.14 8.49 -0.93
N GLY A 134 5.37 8.96 -1.13
CA GLY A 134 5.77 10.33 -0.82
C GLY A 134 4.98 11.37 -1.62
N ILE A 135 4.74 11.13 -2.92
CA ILE A 135 3.89 11.97 -3.76
C ILE A 135 2.45 11.99 -3.21
N VAL A 136 1.89 10.83 -2.89
CA VAL A 136 0.53 10.71 -2.34
C VAL A 136 0.37 11.52 -1.05
N LEU A 137 1.30 11.34 -0.10
CA LEU A 137 1.29 12.07 1.17
C LEU A 137 1.44 13.58 0.99
N THR A 138 2.32 14.03 0.09
CA THR A 138 2.50 15.47 -0.20
C THR A 138 1.26 16.08 -0.86
N CYS A 139 0.50 15.30 -1.62
CA CYS A 139 -0.80 15.70 -2.17
C CYS A 139 -1.93 15.71 -1.14
N GLY A 140 -1.66 15.27 0.10
CA GLY A 140 -2.62 15.23 1.19
C GLY A 140 -3.63 14.09 1.02
N GLY A 141 -3.18 12.97 0.47
CA GLY A 141 -3.87 11.69 0.43
C GLY A 141 -3.12 10.64 1.27
N SER A 142 -3.59 9.42 1.24
CA SER A 142 -2.94 8.23 1.79
C SER A 142 -3.34 7.03 0.95
N GLY A 143 -2.43 6.09 0.73
CA GLY A 143 -2.72 4.83 0.05
C GLY A 143 -3.70 3.92 0.80
N GLY A 144 -4.09 4.28 2.00
CA GLY A 144 -4.95 3.47 2.86
C GLY A 144 -4.17 2.62 3.87
N GLY A 145 -4.77 1.50 4.28
CA GLY A 145 -4.10 0.54 5.15
C GLY A 145 -3.74 1.10 6.53
N LEU A 146 -2.57 0.73 6.99
CA LEU A 146 -2.07 1.12 8.31
C LEU A 146 -1.83 2.63 8.44
N ASP A 147 -1.62 3.34 7.35
CA ASP A 147 -1.43 4.79 7.36
C ASP A 147 -2.67 5.50 7.92
N VAL A 148 -3.87 5.05 7.52
CA VAL A 148 -5.13 5.59 8.02
C VAL A 148 -5.24 5.36 9.53
N LEU A 149 -4.92 4.16 10.01
CA LEU A 149 -4.91 3.85 11.44
C LEU A 149 -3.87 4.69 12.18
N GLY A 150 -2.66 4.77 11.64
CA GLY A 150 -1.60 5.57 12.21
C GLY A 150 -1.96 7.05 12.31
N LEU A 151 -2.61 7.62 11.28
CA LEU A 151 -3.13 8.99 11.28
C LEU A 151 -4.22 9.21 12.34
N ILE A 152 -5.11 8.23 12.52
CA ILE A 152 -6.15 8.30 13.56
C ILE A 152 -5.52 8.24 14.96
N MET A 153 -4.58 7.34 15.18
CA MET A 153 -3.90 7.19 16.46
C MET A 153 -3.05 8.41 16.81
N SER A 154 -2.31 8.96 15.85
CA SER A 154 -1.49 10.16 16.08
C SER A 154 -2.32 11.42 16.41
N LYS A 155 -3.59 11.45 16.01
CA LYS A 155 -4.53 12.50 16.43
C LYS A 155 -5.02 12.33 17.88
N ARG A 156 -5.07 11.11 18.38
CA ARG A 156 -5.53 10.81 19.75
C ARG A 156 -4.43 10.95 20.78
N ASP A 157 -3.22 10.54 20.41
CA ASP A 157 -2.06 10.58 21.30
C ASP A 157 -0.80 10.99 20.51
N SER A 158 -0.19 12.10 20.90
CA SER A 158 1.04 12.63 20.28
C SER A 158 2.26 11.73 20.45
N ALA A 159 2.24 10.80 21.42
CA ALA A 159 3.31 9.80 21.60
C ALA A 159 3.29 8.70 20.54
N PHE A 160 2.13 8.47 19.90
CA PHE A 160 1.96 7.51 18.83
C PHE A 160 2.20 8.18 17.47
N THR A 161 3.24 7.73 16.77
CA THR A 161 3.48 8.12 15.37
C THR A 161 3.04 7.00 14.44
N VAL A 162 2.62 7.37 13.23
CA VAL A 162 2.27 6.41 12.15
C VAL A 162 3.37 5.36 11.97
N GLY A 163 4.65 5.81 12.01
CA GLY A 163 5.80 4.92 11.86
C GLY A 163 5.96 3.91 12.99
N LYS A 164 5.74 4.27 14.25
CA LYS A 164 5.81 3.33 15.38
C LYS A 164 4.75 2.24 15.26
N PHE A 165 3.53 2.62 14.87
CA PHE A 165 2.45 1.66 14.65
C PHE A 165 2.75 0.72 13.50
N ALA A 166 3.20 1.25 12.37
CA ALA A 166 3.58 0.46 11.20
C ALA A 166 4.75 -0.49 11.51
N LEU A 167 5.75 -0.03 12.28
CA LEU A 167 6.89 -0.86 12.67
C LEU A 167 6.46 -2.04 13.56
N GLY A 168 5.61 -1.80 14.55
CA GLY A 168 5.10 -2.86 15.43
C GLY A 168 4.26 -3.89 14.65
N PHE A 169 3.38 -3.44 13.77
CA PHE A 169 2.58 -4.31 12.92
C PHE A 169 3.46 -5.14 11.97
N ASN A 170 4.44 -4.51 11.32
CA ASN A 170 5.35 -5.19 10.41
C ASN A 170 6.22 -6.23 11.13
N ALA A 171 6.66 -5.94 12.36
CA ALA A 171 7.41 -6.92 13.16
C ALA A 171 6.57 -8.18 13.42
N LEU A 172 5.29 -8.02 13.78
CA LEU A 172 4.37 -9.15 13.96
C LEU A 172 4.11 -9.90 12.63
N LEU A 173 3.88 -9.15 11.53
CA LEU A 173 3.62 -9.73 10.22
C LEU A 173 4.82 -10.57 9.74
N TYR A 174 6.02 -10.01 9.78
CA TYR A 174 7.21 -10.73 9.33
C TYR A 174 7.58 -11.90 10.24
N THR A 175 7.29 -11.82 11.55
CA THR A 175 7.42 -12.97 12.44
C THR A 175 6.46 -14.09 12.04
N ALA A 176 5.21 -13.76 11.70
CA ALA A 176 4.25 -14.74 11.23
C ALA A 176 4.66 -15.39 9.90
N ILE A 177 5.21 -14.60 8.95
CA ILE A 177 5.72 -15.10 7.66
C ILE A 177 6.92 -16.03 7.87
N LEU A 178 7.77 -15.76 8.86
CA LEU A 178 8.96 -16.58 9.14
C LEU A 178 8.61 -17.95 9.72
N ILE A 179 7.47 -18.08 10.39
CA ILE A 179 7.00 -19.34 11.01
C ILE A 179 6.23 -20.22 10.02
N LEU A 180 5.72 -19.65 8.97
CA LEU A 180 4.95 -20.32 7.90
C LEU A 180 5.85 -20.91 6.85
#